data_4a0ceeae672311dc12bb39e2c3d6f545
#
_entry.id   4a0ceeae672311dc12bb39e2c3d6f545
#
_cell.length_a   1.000
_cell.length_b   1.000
_cell.length_c   1.000
_cell.angle_alpha   90.00
_cell.angle_beta   90.00
_cell.angle_gamma   90.00
#
_symmetry.space_group_name_H-M   'P 1'
#
loop_
_entity.id
_entity.type
_entity.pdbx_description
1 polymer ?
#
loop_
_entity_poly.entity_id
_entity_poly.type
_entity_poly.pdbx_seq_one_letter_code
_entity_poly.pdbx_strand_id
1 'polypeptide(L)'
;MDYKVRACVGDGVYRDLTEMAQSGADFAKMKDATVLITGAGGFIGFYLTAALLLRNDLYGDNIRVLALVRSRERAEKKLGRLLQRPDLTLCVQDVTAPIQAERADYVIHAASQASNIQFETDPVGTINANLTGTANVLDFARKSRSRAVLVVSSLKVYGTVYGSAEKLRESDSGYIDFTSYKNCYAMGKRAGETLAASYCREYGMHVRLARPAYIYGASSLNDDRVWAQFIANVVRGEDILLKSNGAAKRSFCYVSDTAAALLMILLDGEDATPYNIANEASDVTIRGFAKKACEVFPEKSMKLVFADSADEAEPQETVTPLRQVPELLDNSRLLALGWQPKVDLAEGIRRSVRILTEQNGQV
;
A
#
# COMPACT_ATOMS: atom_id res chain seq x y z
N MET A 1 5.24 30.01 -12.03
CA MET A 1 5.99 28.75 -11.76
C MET A 1 5.19 27.60 -12.34
N ASP A 2 5.86 26.62 -12.91
CA ASP A 2 5.19 25.41 -13.41
C ASP A 2 4.95 24.44 -12.25
N TYR A 3 3.69 24.11 -11.96
CA TYR A 3 3.26 23.17 -10.93
C TYR A 3 2.76 21.84 -11.52
N LYS A 4 3.02 21.58 -12.82
CA LYS A 4 2.75 20.27 -13.39
C LYS A 4 3.49 19.18 -12.61
N VAL A 5 2.88 18.00 -12.51
CA VAL A 5 3.43 16.89 -11.73
C VAL A 5 4.88 16.60 -12.12
N ARG A 6 5.20 16.58 -13.41
CA ARG A 6 6.56 16.36 -13.89
C ARG A 6 7.60 17.34 -13.28
N ALA A 7 7.23 18.60 -13.09
CA ALA A 7 8.12 19.60 -12.50
C ALA A 7 8.19 19.51 -10.96
N CYS A 8 7.30 18.75 -10.33
CA CYS A 8 7.18 18.62 -8.90
C CYS A 8 7.81 17.35 -8.32
N VAL A 9 8.00 16.31 -9.16
CA VAL A 9 8.55 15.01 -8.75
C VAL A 9 9.76 14.65 -9.60
N GLY A 10 10.66 13.82 -9.09
CA GLY A 10 11.81 13.31 -9.86
C GLY A 10 11.40 12.37 -10.99
N ASP A 11 12.31 12.15 -11.95
CA ASP A 11 12.03 11.37 -13.17
C ASP A 11 11.60 9.92 -12.86
N GLY A 12 12.19 9.27 -11.85
CA GLY A 12 11.82 7.92 -11.45
C GLY A 12 10.38 7.84 -10.97
N VAL A 13 9.95 8.78 -10.11
CA VAL A 13 8.56 8.86 -9.64
C VAL A 13 7.62 9.22 -10.79
N TYR A 14 8.00 10.15 -11.66
CA TYR A 14 7.18 10.55 -12.81
C TYR A 14 6.89 9.38 -13.75
N ARG A 15 7.89 8.50 -14.00
CA ARG A 15 7.70 7.27 -14.77
C ARG A 15 6.65 6.37 -14.14
N ASP A 16 6.77 6.10 -12.85
CA ASP A 16 5.81 5.27 -12.10
C ASP A 16 4.39 5.84 -12.18
N LEU A 17 4.24 7.15 -12.01
CA LEU A 17 2.94 7.83 -12.10
C LEU A 17 2.36 7.79 -13.51
N THR A 18 3.20 7.87 -14.55
CA THR A 18 2.76 7.78 -15.95
C THR A 18 2.20 6.39 -16.26
N GLU A 19 2.87 5.33 -15.80
CA GLU A 19 2.39 3.95 -15.92
C GLU A 19 1.05 3.74 -15.20
N MET A 20 0.87 4.38 -14.03
CA MET A 20 -0.41 4.36 -13.30
C MET A 20 -1.52 5.12 -14.04
N ALA A 21 -1.23 6.33 -14.53
CA ALA A 21 -2.19 7.15 -15.26
C ALA A 21 -2.66 6.49 -16.57
N GLN A 22 -1.88 5.56 -17.09
CA GLN A 22 -2.14 4.77 -18.29
C GLN A 22 -2.57 3.32 -17.95
N SER A 23 -2.92 3.04 -16.69
CA SER A 23 -3.49 1.74 -16.31
C SER A 23 -4.87 1.55 -16.95
N GLY A 24 -5.33 0.30 -17.00
CA GLY A 24 -6.62 -0.04 -17.62
C GLY A 24 -7.86 0.37 -16.83
N ALA A 25 -7.73 1.14 -15.74
CA ALA A 25 -8.85 1.64 -14.96
C ALA A 25 -9.69 2.64 -15.77
N ASP A 26 -11.01 2.60 -15.61
CA ASP A 26 -11.94 3.51 -16.33
C ASP A 26 -11.96 4.91 -15.71
N PHE A 27 -10.91 5.68 -15.97
CA PHE A 27 -10.78 7.06 -15.48
C PHE A 27 -11.85 8.02 -16.02
N ALA A 28 -12.58 7.68 -17.09
CA ALA A 28 -13.67 8.51 -17.59
C ALA A 28 -14.74 8.72 -16.48
N LYS A 29 -14.92 7.76 -15.59
CA LYS A 29 -15.81 7.87 -14.42
C LYS A 29 -15.39 8.96 -13.44
N MET A 30 -14.10 9.36 -13.42
CA MET A 30 -13.56 10.36 -12.50
C MET A 30 -13.48 11.76 -13.10
N LYS A 31 -13.86 11.94 -14.36
CA LYS A 31 -13.84 13.27 -14.98
C LYS A 31 -14.72 14.24 -14.19
N ASP A 32 -14.19 15.44 -13.92
CA ASP A 32 -14.82 16.51 -13.12
C ASP A 32 -15.20 16.08 -11.68
N ALA A 33 -14.62 15.00 -11.16
CA ALA A 33 -14.94 14.48 -9.84
C ALA A 33 -14.04 15.04 -8.74
N THR A 34 -14.59 15.08 -7.52
CA THR A 34 -13.82 15.33 -6.30
C THR A 34 -13.50 14.00 -5.61
N VAL A 35 -12.21 13.78 -5.30
CA VAL A 35 -11.70 12.55 -4.67
C VAL A 35 -11.09 12.89 -3.30
N LEU A 36 -11.66 12.35 -2.23
CA LEU A 36 -11.06 12.40 -0.89
C LEU A 36 -10.10 11.22 -0.72
N ILE A 37 -8.84 11.51 -0.38
CA ILE A 37 -7.84 10.48 -0.05
C ILE A 37 -7.42 10.69 1.41
N THR A 38 -7.75 9.75 2.30
CA THR A 38 -7.23 9.77 3.66
C THR A 38 -5.86 9.11 3.69
N GLY A 39 -4.93 9.64 4.47
CA GLY A 39 -3.54 9.19 4.45
C GLY A 39 -2.77 9.61 3.19
N ALA A 40 -3.19 10.69 2.53
CA ALA A 40 -2.62 11.19 1.27
C ALA A 40 -1.10 11.50 1.34
N GLY A 41 -0.56 11.85 2.52
CA GLY A 41 0.88 12.04 2.75
C GLY A 41 1.63 10.74 3.07
N GLY A 42 0.95 9.58 3.10
CA GLY A 42 1.56 8.27 3.31
C GLY A 42 2.23 7.71 2.05
N PHE A 43 2.85 6.53 2.17
CA PHE A 43 3.59 5.90 1.08
C PHE A 43 2.70 5.65 -0.16
N ILE A 44 1.56 4.97 0.00
CA ILE A 44 0.60 4.71 -1.09
C ILE A 44 -0.18 5.97 -1.44
N GLY A 45 -0.61 6.73 -0.40
CA GLY A 45 -1.44 7.93 -0.58
C GLY A 45 -0.79 8.99 -1.45
N PHE A 46 0.54 9.14 -1.38
CA PHE A 46 1.31 10.01 -2.27
C PHE A 46 1.16 9.60 -3.74
N TYR A 47 1.36 8.32 -4.06
CA TYR A 47 1.23 7.82 -5.44
C TYR A 47 -0.18 7.99 -5.98
N LEU A 48 -1.22 7.71 -5.18
CA LEU A 48 -2.61 7.94 -5.54
C LEU A 48 -2.90 9.42 -5.81
N THR A 49 -2.49 10.31 -4.90
CA THR A 49 -2.66 11.76 -5.04
C THR A 49 -1.97 12.27 -6.31
N ALA A 50 -0.69 11.95 -6.47
CA ALA A 50 0.10 12.44 -7.58
C ALA A 50 -0.36 11.87 -8.95
N ALA A 51 -0.83 10.63 -8.99
CA ALA A 51 -1.36 10.02 -10.23
C ALA A 51 -2.66 10.69 -10.70
N LEU A 52 -3.58 11.03 -9.79
CA LEU A 52 -4.80 11.75 -10.15
C LEU A 52 -4.50 13.18 -10.64
N LEU A 53 -3.54 13.86 -10.01
CA LEU A 53 -3.07 15.17 -10.49
C LEU A 53 -2.36 15.06 -11.86
N LEU A 54 -1.62 13.97 -12.10
CA LEU A 54 -1.00 13.73 -13.40
C LEU A 54 -2.05 13.45 -14.49
N ARG A 55 -3.17 12.81 -14.16
CA ARG A 55 -4.31 12.66 -15.09
C ARG A 55 -4.82 14.01 -15.57
N ASN A 56 -4.91 15.00 -14.68
CA ASN A 56 -5.28 16.37 -15.07
C ASN A 56 -4.27 16.98 -16.04
N ASP A 57 -2.95 16.77 -15.79
CA ASP A 57 -1.90 17.31 -16.67
C ASP A 57 -1.88 16.66 -18.06
N LEU A 58 -2.16 15.35 -18.15
CA LEU A 58 -2.04 14.59 -19.40
C LEU A 58 -3.34 14.55 -20.22
N TYR A 59 -4.49 14.49 -19.54
CA TYR A 59 -5.77 14.20 -20.19
C TYR A 59 -6.84 15.25 -19.92
N GLY A 60 -6.58 16.21 -19.04
CA GLY A 60 -7.56 17.24 -18.69
C GLY A 60 -8.79 16.69 -17.95
N ASP A 61 -8.61 15.65 -17.13
CA ASP A 61 -9.72 15.00 -16.42
C ASP A 61 -10.38 15.90 -15.38
N ASN A 62 -9.76 17.03 -15.01
CA ASN A 62 -10.29 18.03 -14.06
C ASN A 62 -10.68 17.42 -12.70
N ILE A 63 -9.89 16.49 -12.21
CA ILE A 63 -10.10 15.81 -10.90
C ILE A 63 -9.63 16.76 -9.79
N ARG A 64 -10.49 17.02 -8.81
CA ARG A 64 -10.13 17.73 -7.59
C ARG A 64 -9.76 16.74 -6.48
N VAL A 65 -8.57 16.87 -5.89
CA VAL A 65 -8.11 15.99 -4.82
C VAL A 65 -8.18 16.68 -3.47
N LEU A 66 -8.89 16.07 -2.53
CA LEU A 66 -8.90 16.44 -1.11
C LEU A 66 -7.95 15.50 -0.35
N ALA A 67 -6.76 16.00 -0.03
CA ALA A 67 -5.69 15.25 0.63
C ALA A 67 -5.84 15.34 2.14
N LEU A 68 -6.49 14.35 2.79
CA LEU A 68 -6.64 14.33 4.23
C LEU A 68 -5.41 13.69 4.89
N VAL A 69 -4.77 14.45 5.78
CA VAL A 69 -3.53 14.08 6.46
C VAL A 69 -3.58 14.46 7.93
N ARG A 70 -2.90 13.69 8.79
CA ARG A 70 -2.84 13.98 10.23
C ARG A 70 -1.83 15.09 10.58
N SER A 71 -0.72 15.18 9.85
CA SER A 71 0.36 16.14 10.09
C SER A 71 0.62 16.98 8.83
N ARG A 72 0.46 18.31 8.96
CA ARG A 72 0.79 19.29 7.91
C ARG A 72 2.27 19.20 7.54
N GLU A 73 3.17 19.20 8.51
CA GLU A 73 4.62 19.17 8.30
C GLU A 73 5.06 17.94 7.46
N ARG A 74 4.55 16.75 7.83
CA ARG A 74 4.85 15.53 7.07
C ARG A 74 4.27 15.57 5.66
N ALA A 75 3.08 16.14 5.49
CA ALA A 75 2.46 16.32 4.18
C ALA A 75 3.24 17.30 3.31
N GLU A 76 3.67 18.44 3.86
CA GLU A 76 4.50 19.42 3.16
C GLU A 76 5.83 18.80 2.70
N LYS A 77 6.47 18.01 3.56
CA LYS A 77 7.70 17.27 3.19
C LYS A 77 7.44 16.24 2.08
N LYS A 78 6.30 15.55 2.09
CA LYS A 78 6.03 14.46 1.13
C LYS A 78 5.42 14.93 -0.17
N LEU A 79 4.44 15.83 -0.13
CA LEU A 79 3.72 16.37 -1.29
C LEU A 79 4.46 17.55 -1.93
N GLY A 80 5.26 18.29 -1.14
CA GLY A 80 6.14 19.33 -1.63
C GLY A 80 5.41 20.37 -2.51
N ARG A 81 5.96 20.61 -3.69
CA ARG A 81 5.43 21.59 -4.67
C ARG A 81 4.05 21.25 -5.22
N LEU A 82 3.59 19.99 -5.12
CA LEU A 82 2.22 19.61 -5.51
C LEU A 82 1.16 20.39 -4.71
N LEU A 83 1.47 20.81 -3.48
CA LEU A 83 0.55 21.61 -2.64
C LEU A 83 0.25 23.01 -3.19
N GLN A 84 1.01 23.46 -4.19
CA GLN A 84 0.75 24.76 -4.86
C GLN A 84 -0.27 24.63 -6.01
N ARG A 85 -0.76 23.45 -6.29
CA ARG A 85 -1.73 23.20 -7.35
C ARG A 85 -3.15 23.58 -6.92
N PRO A 86 -3.93 24.24 -7.80
CA PRO A 86 -5.31 24.63 -7.48
C PRO A 86 -6.27 23.43 -7.38
N ASP A 87 -5.91 22.28 -7.99
CA ASP A 87 -6.68 21.04 -8.00
C ASP A 87 -6.35 20.10 -6.81
N LEU A 88 -5.49 20.56 -5.86
CA LEU A 88 -5.16 19.86 -4.62
C LEU A 88 -5.48 20.70 -3.38
N THR A 89 -6.35 20.19 -2.52
CA THR A 89 -6.68 20.83 -1.24
C THR A 89 -6.17 19.97 -0.09
N LEU A 90 -5.36 20.56 0.80
CA LEU A 90 -4.85 19.87 2.00
C LEU A 90 -5.86 20.00 3.16
N CYS A 91 -6.38 18.87 3.64
CA CYS A 91 -7.24 18.76 4.82
C CYS A 91 -6.43 18.17 5.98
N VAL A 92 -6.15 18.99 7.01
CA VAL A 92 -5.34 18.55 8.17
C VAL A 92 -6.26 18.13 9.30
N GLN A 93 -6.37 16.82 9.51
CA GLN A 93 -7.28 16.25 10.49
C GLN A 93 -6.90 14.79 10.81
N ASP A 94 -7.14 14.35 12.05
CA ASP A 94 -7.08 12.91 12.37
C ASP A 94 -8.36 12.21 11.88
N VAL A 95 -8.20 11.06 11.26
CA VAL A 95 -9.30 10.26 10.71
C VAL A 95 -10.23 9.70 11.80
N THR A 96 -9.76 9.63 13.03
CA THR A 96 -10.58 9.20 14.19
C THR A 96 -11.61 10.23 14.65
N ALA A 97 -11.52 11.47 14.14
CA ALA A 97 -12.57 12.48 14.30
C ALA A 97 -13.51 12.49 13.07
N PRO A 98 -14.78 12.95 13.24
CA PRO A 98 -15.71 13.10 12.11
C PRO A 98 -15.12 13.97 11.00
N ILE A 99 -15.16 13.48 9.76
CA ILE A 99 -14.48 14.13 8.63
C ILE A 99 -15.07 15.52 8.34
N GLN A 100 -14.21 16.54 8.40
CA GLN A 100 -14.53 17.94 8.14
C GLN A 100 -14.02 18.36 6.75
N ALA A 101 -14.54 17.75 5.71
CA ALA A 101 -14.19 18.05 4.34
C ALA A 101 -15.44 18.41 3.51
N GLU A 102 -15.21 19.03 2.34
CA GLU A 102 -16.27 19.21 1.37
C GLU A 102 -16.74 17.85 0.84
N ARG A 103 -17.90 17.86 0.20
CA ARG A 103 -18.42 16.66 -0.48
C ARG A 103 -17.39 16.08 -1.45
N ALA A 104 -17.29 14.74 -1.46
CA ALA A 104 -16.44 14.00 -2.40
C ALA A 104 -17.27 12.98 -3.19
N ASP A 105 -16.99 12.86 -4.50
CA ASP A 105 -17.62 11.88 -5.38
C ASP A 105 -17.02 10.48 -5.17
N TYR A 106 -15.72 10.42 -4.88
CA TYR A 106 -15.01 9.18 -4.56
C TYR A 106 -14.22 9.34 -3.27
N VAL A 107 -14.08 8.26 -2.52
CA VAL A 107 -13.30 8.26 -1.28
C VAL A 107 -12.34 7.09 -1.28
N ILE A 108 -11.05 7.36 -1.00
CA ILE A 108 -10.03 6.34 -0.80
C ILE A 108 -9.57 6.41 0.66
N HIS A 109 -9.91 5.38 1.44
CA HIS A 109 -9.49 5.27 2.82
C HIS A 109 -8.17 4.48 2.92
N ALA A 110 -7.04 5.21 2.85
CA ALA A 110 -5.69 4.65 2.97
C ALA A 110 -4.97 5.09 4.27
N ALA A 111 -5.65 5.86 5.14
CA ALA A 111 -5.10 6.23 6.44
C ALA A 111 -5.02 5.00 7.36
N SER A 112 -3.84 4.73 7.88
CA SER A 112 -3.59 3.67 8.86
C SER A 112 -2.23 3.86 9.49
N GLN A 113 -2.04 3.30 10.67
CA GLN A 113 -0.73 3.07 11.25
C GLN A 113 -0.32 1.64 10.86
N ALA A 114 0.71 1.48 10.01
CA ALA A 114 1.10 0.20 9.42
C ALA A 114 2.60 -0.13 9.68
N SER A 115 3.10 0.23 10.85
CA SER A 115 4.46 -0.02 11.31
C SER A 115 4.44 -0.92 12.54
N ASN A 116 5.34 -1.91 12.58
CA ASN A 116 5.48 -2.80 13.76
C ASN A 116 5.79 -2.01 15.04
N ILE A 117 6.56 -0.93 14.93
CA ILE A 117 6.84 -0.06 16.08
C ILE A 117 5.55 0.53 16.63
N GLN A 118 4.65 1.00 15.76
CA GLN A 118 3.37 1.58 16.20
C GLN A 118 2.44 0.54 16.82
N PHE A 119 2.47 -0.71 16.35
CA PHE A 119 1.68 -1.79 16.97
C PHE A 119 2.10 -2.06 18.41
N GLU A 120 3.37 -1.87 18.74
CA GLU A 120 3.91 -2.03 20.10
C GLU A 120 3.73 -0.75 20.95
N THR A 121 3.92 0.43 20.37
CA THR A 121 3.97 1.68 21.14
C THR A 121 2.65 2.43 21.20
N ASP A 122 1.75 2.21 20.24
CA ASP A 122 0.43 2.87 20.14
C ASP A 122 -0.65 1.91 19.59
N PRO A 123 -0.91 0.77 20.26
CA PRO A 123 -1.90 -0.20 19.80
C PRO A 123 -3.34 0.37 19.79
N VAL A 124 -3.68 1.23 20.76
CA VAL A 124 -5.00 1.88 20.84
C VAL A 124 -5.20 2.84 19.66
N GLY A 125 -4.22 3.69 19.35
CA GLY A 125 -4.27 4.55 18.17
C GLY A 125 -4.33 3.74 16.88
N THR A 126 -3.62 2.61 16.82
CA THR A 126 -3.63 1.72 15.65
C THR A 126 -5.03 1.12 15.40
N ILE A 127 -5.69 0.55 16.41
CA ILE A 127 -7.02 -0.04 16.22
C ILE A 127 -8.07 1.05 15.94
N ASN A 128 -8.00 2.20 16.62
CA ASN A 128 -8.91 3.33 16.38
C ASN A 128 -8.77 3.90 14.97
N ALA A 129 -7.57 4.08 14.45
CA ALA A 129 -7.38 4.54 13.07
C ALA A 129 -8.03 3.59 12.05
N ASN A 130 -8.00 2.27 12.31
CA ASN A 130 -8.53 1.26 11.40
C ASN A 130 -10.03 0.98 11.58
N LEU A 131 -10.60 1.18 12.76
CA LEU A 131 -12.02 0.94 13.04
C LEU A 131 -12.82 2.24 13.08
N THR A 132 -12.54 3.13 14.04
CA THR A 132 -13.22 4.42 14.18
C THR A 132 -12.98 5.30 12.96
N GLY A 133 -11.73 5.29 12.44
CA GLY A 133 -11.40 5.99 11.20
C GLY A 133 -12.20 5.49 10.01
N THR A 134 -12.33 4.17 9.85
CA THR A 134 -13.19 3.60 8.80
C THR A 134 -14.64 3.99 8.97
N ALA A 135 -15.18 3.97 10.20
CA ALA A 135 -16.56 4.41 10.48
C ALA A 135 -16.79 5.86 10.06
N ASN A 136 -15.89 6.77 10.46
CA ASN A 136 -15.98 8.19 10.12
C ASN A 136 -15.92 8.43 8.60
N VAL A 137 -15.06 7.70 7.90
CA VAL A 137 -14.94 7.79 6.44
C VAL A 137 -16.19 7.28 5.73
N LEU A 138 -16.74 6.16 6.16
CA LEU A 138 -17.98 5.61 5.61
C LEU A 138 -19.17 6.54 5.87
N ASP A 139 -19.27 7.12 7.07
CA ASP A 139 -20.34 8.06 7.41
C ASP A 139 -20.22 9.38 6.61
N PHE A 140 -18.99 9.88 6.42
CA PHE A 140 -18.73 11.01 5.51
C PHE A 140 -19.16 10.68 4.08
N ALA A 141 -18.75 9.54 3.55
CA ALA A 141 -19.08 9.12 2.18
C ALA A 141 -20.60 8.96 1.99
N ARG A 142 -21.30 8.42 3.00
CA ARG A 142 -22.77 8.32 3.02
C ARG A 142 -23.41 9.70 2.95
N LYS A 143 -22.99 10.65 3.79
CA LYS A 143 -23.49 12.03 3.80
C LYS A 143 -23.19 12.77 2.50
N SER A 144 -22.01 12.53 1.93
CA SER A 144 -21.59 13.06 0.63
C SER A 144 -22.34 12.45 -0.55
N ARG A 145 -23.01 11.31 -0.37
CA ARG A 145 -23.56 10.49 -1.46
C ARG A 145 -22.47 10.13 -2.48
N SER A 146 -21.32 9.70 -1.96
CA SER A 146 -20.19 9.34 -2.80
C SER A 146 -20.54 8.18 -3.75
N ARG A 147 -20.07 8.26 -4.99
CA ARG A 147 -20.31 7.25 -6.04
C ARG A 147 -19.64 5.91 -5.70
N ALA A 148 -18.47 5.97 -5.05
CA ALA A 148 -17.78 4.79 -4.54
C ALA A 148 -16.78 5.13 -3.44
N VAL A 149 -16.55 4.13 -2.56
CA VAL A 149 -15.54 4.16 -1.49
C VAL A 149 -14.61 2.98 -1.67
N LEU A 150 -13.31 3.19 -1.54
CA LEU A 150 -12.32 2.12 -1.41
C LEU A 150 -11.76 2.10 0.02
N VAL A 151 -11.87 0.97 0.69
CA VAL A 151 -11.20 0.71 1.97
C VAL A 151 -9.94 -0.10 1.72
N VAL A 152 -8.79 0.50 1.98
CA VAL A 152 -7.49 -0.20 1.91
C VAL A 152 -7.32 -1.03 3.17
N SER A 153 -7.56 -2.33 3.03
CA SER A 153 -7.36 -3.35 4.04
C SER A 153 -5.91 -3.87 4.05
N SER A 154 -5.68 -5.15 4.29
CA SER A 154 -4.35 -5.77 4.34
C SER A 154 -4.43 -7.29 4.27
N LEU A 155 -3.37 -7.94 3.81
CA LEU A 155 -3.17 -9.39 3.95
C LEU A 155 -3.28 -9.86 5.42
N LYS A 156 -3.04 -8.97 6.40
CA LYS A 156 -3.08 -9.34 7.83
C LYS A 156 -4.49 -9.72 8.33
N VAL A 157 -5.53 -9.43 7.57
CA VAL A 157 -6.91 -9.88 7.89
C VAL A 157 -7.05 -11.41 7.84
N TYR A 158 -6.17 -12.11 7.12
CA TYR A 158 -6.21 -13.56 7.06
C TYR A 158 -5.86 -14.23 8.39
N GLY A 159 -4.98 -13.61 9.18
CA GLY A 159 -4.43 -14.27 10.38
C GLY A 159 -3.60 -15.50 10.00
N THR A 160 -3.54 -16.50 10.90
CA THR A 160 -2.84 -17.75 10.66
C THR A 160 -3.79 -18.80 10.07
N VAL A 161 -3.62 -19.11 8.80
CA VAL A 161 -4.37 -20.15 8.09
C VAL A 161 -3.55 -21.44 8.09
N TYR A 162 -4.15 -22.55 8.43
CA TYR A 162 -3.54 -23.88 8.39
C TYR A 162 -4.19 -24.71 7.25
N GLY A 163 -3.37 -25.47 6.54
CA GLY A 163 -3.85 -26.34 5.47
C GLY A 163 -2.77 -26.64 4.43
N SER A 164 -3.20 -27.28 3.33
CA SER A 164 -2.33 -27.64 2.21
C SER A 164 -2.29 -26.58 1.09
N ALA A 165 -3.04 -25.47 1.20
CA ALA A 165 -3.03 -24.43 0.20
C ALA A 165 -1.64 -23.77 0.11
N GLU A 166 -1.23 -23.42 -1.09
CA GLU A 166 0.03 -22.70 -1.33
C GLU A 166 -0.12 -21.18 -1.24
N LYS A 167 -1.33 -20.65 -1.50
CA LYS A 167 -1.67 -19.23 -1.48
C LYS A 167 -2.99 -18.99 -0.78
N LEU A 168 -3.13 -17.79 -0.22
CA LEU A 168 -4.33 -17.30 0.43
C LEU A 168 -5.27 -16.66 -0.59
N ARG A 169 -6.51 -17.14 -0.61
CA ARG A 169 -7.60 -16.59 -1.40
C ARG A 169 -8.44 -15.64 -0.57
N GLU A 170 -9.22 -14.80 -1.20
CA GLU A 170 -10.08 -13.84 -0.50
C GLU A 170 -11.16 -14.50 0.37
N SER A 171 -11.52 -15.75 0.10
CA SER A 171 -12.44 -16.57 0.91
C SER A 171 -11.81 -17.16 2.17
N ASP A 172 -10.48 -17.16 2.28
CA ASP A 172 -9.80 -17.77 3.41
C ASP A 172 -9.92 -16.92 4.68
N SER A 173 -9.97 -17.59 5.82
CA SER A 173 -10.01 -16.96 7.13
C SER A 173 -9.32 -17.86 8.15
N GLY A 174 -8.30 -17.33 8.79
CA GLY A 174 -7.52 -18.03 9.79
C GLY A 174 -7.66 -17.42 11.18
N TYR A 175 -6.96 -18.02 12.13
CA TYR A 175 -6.96 -17.61 13.52
C TYR A 175 -6.20 -16.30 13.73
N ILE A 176 -6.79 -15.41 14.53
CA ILE A 176 -6.14 -14.25 15.14
C ILE A 176 -6.51 -14.28 16.62
N ASP A 177 -5.53 -14.21 17.50
CA ASP A 177 -5.78 -14.03 18.93
C ASP A 177 -6.32 -12.60 19.16
N PHE A 178 -7.61 -12.50 19.46
CA PHE A 178 -8.31 -11.22 19.63
C PHE A 178 -8.10 -10.57 20.99
N THR A 179 -7.41 -11.23 21.91
CA THR A 179 -7.04 -10.65 23.22
C THR A 179 -5.63 -10.09 23.21
N SER A 180 -4.82 -10.40 22.21
CA SER A 180 -3.47 -9.89 22.06
C SER A 180 -3.46 -8.49 21.43
N TYR A 181 -2.92 -7.48 22.13
CA TYR A 181 -2.75 -6.12 21.62
C TYR A 181 -1.89 -6.08 20.33
N LYS A 182 -0.99 -7.05 20.13
CA LYS A 182 -0.15 -7.16 18.92
C LYS A 182 -0.97 -7.33 17.64
N ASN A 183 -2.22 -7.78 17.77
CA ASN A 183 -3.14 -7.97 16.68
C ASN A 183 -4.07 -6.76 16.44
N CYS A 184 -3.83 -5.61 17.12
CA CYS A 184 -4.64 -4.39 16.99
C CYS A 184 -4.83 -3.94 15.52
N TYR A 185 -3.80 -4.06 14.70
CA TYR A 185 -3.85 -3.75 13.27
C TYR A 185 -4.71 -4.75 12.49
N ALA A 186 -4.42 -6.04 12.62
CA ALA A 186 -5.13 -7.11 11.91
C ALA A 186 -6.63 -7.12 12.26
N MET A 187 -6.94 -7.00 13.55
CA MET A 187 -8.33 -6.96 14.04
C MET A 187 -9.05 -5.68 13.62
N GLY A 188 -8.38 -4.52 13.69
CA GLY A 188 -8.94 -3.27 13.21
C GLY A 188 -9.29 -3.31 11.71
N LYS A 189 -8.41 -3.89 10.87
CA LYS A 189 -8.67 -4.08 9.43
C LYS A 189 -9.81 -5.07 9.19
N ARG A 190 -9.83 -6.21 9.91
CA ARG A 190 -10.90 -7.21 9.79
C ARG A 190 -12.28 -6.62 10.16
N ALA A 191 -12.35 -5.90 11.28
CA ALA A 191 -13.57 -5.21 11.71
C ALA A 191 -13.99 -4.11 10.72
N GLY A 192 -13.02 -3.37 10.15
CA GLY A 192 -13.27 -2.36 9.12
C GLY A 192 -13.87 -2.95 7.85
N GLU A 193 -13.45 -4.14 7.39
CA GLU A 193 -14.08 -4.83 6.26
C GLU A 193 -15.53 -5.23 6.57
N THR A 194 -15.80 -5.77 7.76
CA THR A 194 -17.16 -6.12 8.18
C THR A 194 -18.04 -4.87 8.24
N LEU A 195 -17.52 -3.77 8.76
CA LEU A 195 -18.24 -2.50 8.80
C LEU A 195 -18.56 -1.99 7.38
N ALA A 196 -17.60 -2.06 6.46
CA ALA A 196 -17.81 -1.68 5.06
C ALA A 196 -18.93 -2.50 4.39
N ALA A 197 -18.91 -3.83 4.58
CA ALA A 197 -19.98 -4.71 4.08
C ALA A 197 -21.33 -4.38 4.70
N SER A 198 -21.37 -3.99 5.98
CA SER A 198 -22.59 -3.56 6.66
C SER A 198 -23.15 -2.28 6.06
N TYR A 199 -22.30 -1.29 5.74
CA TYR A 199 -22.73 -0.06 5.06
C TYR A 199 -23.25 -0.32 3.64
N CYS A 200 -22.65 -1.24 2.90
CA CYS A 200 -23.21 -1.68 1.61
C CYS A 200 -24.64 -2.23 1.80
N ARG A 201 -24.82 -3.11 2.77
CA ARG A 201 -26.12 -3.79 3.00
C ARG A 201 -27.20 -2.86 3.52
N GLU A 202 -26.87 -2.01 4.50
CA GLU A 202 -27.85 -1.19 5.20
C GLU A 202 -28.21 0.08 4.42
N TYR A 203 -27.22 0.71 3.79
CA TYR A 203 -27.40 2.02 3.13
C TYR A 203 -27.28 1.98 1.60
N GLY A 204 -27.06 0.81 1.00
CA GLY A 204 -26.89 0.68 -0.46
C GLY A 204 -25.63 1.40 -0.98
N MET A 205 -24.60 1.53 -0.14
CA MET A 205 -23.37 2.20 -0.54
C MET A 205 -22.48 1.28 -1.40
N HIS A 206 -21.75 1.90 -2.32
CA HIS A 206 -20.74 1.22 -3.14
C HIS A 206 -19.39 1.25 -2.42
N VAL A 207 -19.09 0.25 -1.61
CA VAL A 207 -17.81 0.14 -0.88
C VAL A 207 -17.01 -1.07 -1.36
N ARG A 208 -15.80 -0.84 -1.82
CA ARG A 208 -14.86 -1.86 -2.30
C ARG A 208 -13.76 -2.10 -1.29
N LEU A 209 -13.21 -3.31 -1.30
CA LEU A 209 -12.20 -3.74 -0.34
C LEU A 209 -10.93 -4.17 -1.07
N ALA A 210 -9.79 -3.67 -0.64
CA ALA A 210 -8.51 -4.09 -1.19
C ALA A 210 -7.62 -4.69 -0.09
N ARG A 211 -7.02 -5.86 -0.33
CA ARG A 211 -6.08 -6.53 0.58
C ARG A 211 -4.68 -6.57 -0.01
N PRO A 212 -3.90 -5.48 0.10
CA PRO A 212 -2.53 -5.47 -0.37
C PRO A 212 -1.67 -6.48 0.39
N ALA A 213 -0.75 -7.11 -0.34
CA ALA A 213 0.37 -7.90 0.19
C ALA A 213 1.45 -6.98 0.80
N TYR A 214 2.72 -7.41 0.79
CA TYR A 214 3.84 -6.57 1.19
C TYR A 214 4.17 -5.59 0.07
N ILE A 215 3.81 -4.32 0.26
CA ILE A 215 4.05 -3.26 -0.72
C ILE A 215 5.45 -2.71 -0.49
N TYR A 216 6.27 -2.68 -1.56
CA TYR A 216 7.62 -2.15 -1.54
C TYR A 216 7.82 -1.05 -2.58
N GLY A 217 8.90 -0.26 -2.43
CA GLY A 217 9.23 0.84 -3.32
C GLY A 217 10.10 1.89 -2.63
N ALA A 218 10.24 3.07 -3.22
CA ALA A 218 11.00 4.18 -2.66
C ALA A 218 10.23 4.84 -1.50
N SER A 219 10.36 4.30 -0.28
CA SER A 219 9.70 4.85 0.92
C SER A 219 10.56 5.89 1.65
N SER A 220 11.54 5.45 2.42
CA SER A 220 12.49 6.27 3.16
C SER A 220 13.70 5.42 3.53
N LEU A 221 14.90 6.03 3.61
CA LEU A 221 16.11 5.35 4.08
C LEU A 221 16.04 4.97 5.58
N ASN A 222 15.11 5.55 6.32
CA ASN A 222 14.90 5.27 7.75
C ASN A 222 13.60 4.48 8.02
N ASP A 223 13.03 3.83 7.00
CA ASP A 223 11.85 2.98 7.14
C ASP A 223 12.25 1.67 7.87
N ASP A 224 11.48 1.28 8.88
CA ASP A 224 11.77 0.10 9.74
C ASP A 224 11.37 -1.24 9.10
N ARG A 225 10.68 -1.22 7.97
CA ARG A 225 10.28 -2.44 7.26
C ARG A 225 11.50 -3.14 6.64
N VAL A 226 11.54 -4.46 6.77
CA VAL A 226 12.70 -5.28 6.37
C VAL A 226 13.14 -5.03 4.92
N TRP A 227 12.21 -5.04 3.98
CA TRP A 227 12.52 -4.78 2.57
C TRP A 227 13.06 -3.35 2.33
N ALA A 228 12.59 -2.36 3.11
CA ALA A 228 13.03 -0.98 2.99
C ALA A 228 14.47 -0.82 3.52
N GLN A 229 14.81 -1.54 4.59
CA GLN A 229 16.19 -1.60 5.09
C GLN A 229 17.13 -2.20 4.05
N PHE A 230 16.73 -3.28 3.34
CA PHE A 230 17.54 -3.85 2.28
C PHE A 230 17.77 -2.85 1.13
N ILE A 231 16.72 -2.14 0.71
CA ILE A 231 16.85 -1.10 -0.31
C ILE A 231 17.76 0.05 0.19
N ALA A 232 17.63 0.46 1.46
CA ALA A 232 18.46 1.49 2.05
C ALA A 232 19.95 1.06 2.09
N ASN A 233 20.24 -0.21 2.43
CA ASN A 233 21.61 -0.75 2.38
C ASN A 233 22.17 -0.67 0.95
N VAL A 234 21.38 -1.03 -0.06
CA VAL A 234 21.80 -0.90 -1.47
C VAL A 234 22.11 0.56 -1.81
N VAL A 235 21.28 1.52 -1.40
CA VAL A 235 21.55 2.96 -1.64
C VAL A 235 22.87 3.37 -1.01
N ARG A 236 23.15 2.93 0.23
CA ARG A 236 24.38 3.26 0.97
C ARG A 236 25.61 2.46 0.52
N GLY A 237 25.43 1.37 -0.26
CA GLY A 237 26.51 0.45 -0.61
C GLY A 237 26.96 -0.42 0.57
N GLU A 238 26.06 -0.73 1.49
CA GLU A 238 26.30 -1.52 2.69
C GLU A 238 25.84 -2.98 2.50
N ASP A 239 26.51 -3.93 3.15
CA ASP A 239 26.11 -5.33 3.17
C ASP A 239 24.73 -5.50 3.80
N ILE A 240 23.99 -6.50 3.36
CA ILE A 240 22.65 -6.80 3.90
C ILE A 240 22.79 -7.86 4.99
N LEU A 241 22.47 -7.48 6.25
CA LEU A 241 22.50 -8.38 7.39
C LEU A 241 21.11 -9.00 7.62
N LEU A 242 21.02 -10.32 7.54
CA LEU A 242 19.84 -11.10 7.96
C LEU A 242 19.99 -11.53 9.42
N LYS A 243 18.99 -11.19 10.25
CA LYS A 243 18.91 -11.56 11.69
C LYS A 243 18.31 -12.97 11.91
N SER A 244 17.87 -13.63 10.85
CA SER A 244 17.33 -14.99 10.83
C SER A 244 17.67 -15.63 9.48
N ASN A 245 17.34 -16.91 9.27
CA ASN A 245 17.55 -17.60 7.98
C ASN A 245 16.76 -16.99 6.80
N GLY A 246 15.81 -16.12 7.06
CA GLY A 246 15.02 -15.42 6.04
C GLY A 246 14.11 -16.32 5.20
N ALA A 247 13.75 -17.50 5.70
CA ALA A 247 12.98 -18.51 4.96
C ALA A 247 11.50 -18.16 4.73
N ALA A 248 10.95 -17.19 5.47
CA ALA A 248 9.54 -16.83 5.38
C ALA A 248 9.21 -16.30 3.96
N LYS A 249 8.32 -17.03 3.24
CA LYS A 249 7.82 -16.65 1.92
C LYS A 249 6.80 -15.50 2.04
N ARG A 250 6.86 -14.54 1.13
CA ARG A 250 5.99 -13.35 1.09
C ARG A 250 5.64 -13.00 -0.34
N SER A 251 4.40 -12.58 -0.56
CA SER A 251 4.03 -11.87 -1.79
C SER A 251 4.42 -10.41 -1.69
N PHE A 252 5.12 -9.91 -2.69
CA PHE A 252 5.44 -8.49 -2.80
C PHE A 252 4.70 -7.86 -3.98
N CYS A 253 4.42 -6.57 -3.87
CA CYS A 253 3.89 -5.77 -4.98
C CYS A 253 4.55 -4.40 -4.98
N TYR A 254 4.99 -3.93 -6.14
CA TYR A 254 5.58 -2.60 -6.26
C TYR A 254 4.52 -1.52 -6.04
N VAL A 255 4.91 -0.40 -5.45
CA VAL A 255 3.98 0.64 -5.01
C VAL A 255 3.12 1.22 -6.13
N SER A 256 3.68 1.44 -7.34
CA SER A 256 2.90 1.95 -8.48
C SER A 256 1.88 0.94 -8.99
N ASP A 257 2.24 -0.35 -9.07
CA ASP A 257 1.31 -1.43 -9.44
C ASP A 257 0.19 -1.56 -8.40
N THR A 258 0.54 -1.46 -7.11
CA THR A 258 -0.44 -1.47 -6.02
C THR A 258 -1.41 -0.28 -6.14
N ALA A 259 -0.89 0.93 -6.36
CA ALA A 259 -1.73 2.11 -6.46
C ALA A 259 -2.62 2.10 -7.72
N ALA A 260 -2.13 1.56 -8.84
CA ALA A 260 -2.93 1.32 -10.04
C ALA A 260 -4.06 0.30 -9.77
N ALA A 261 -3.78 -0.79 -9.04
CA ALA A 261 -4.78 -1.76 -8.61
C ALA A 261 -5.86 -1.12 -7.73
N LEU A 262 -5.47 -0.27 -6.78
CA LEU A 262 -6.40 0.44 -5.90
C LEU A 262 -7.36 1.33 -6.69
N LEU A 263 -6.87 2.05 -7.71
CA LEU A 263 -7.71 2.88 -8.59
C LEU A 263 -8.66 2.02 -9.42
N MET A 264 -8.20 0.89 -9.97
CA MET A 264 -9.04 -0.03 -10.71
C MET A 264 -10.14 -0.63 -9.81
N ILE A 265 -9.79 -1.10 -8.62
CA ILE A 265 -10.78 -1.64 -7.66
C ILE A 265 -11.81 -0.56 -7.28
N LEU A 266 -11.38 0.70 -7.06
CA LEU A 266 -12.30 1.79 -6.76
C LEU A 266 -13.33 2.00 -7.87
N LEU A 267 -12.91 1.93 -9.14
CA LEU A 267 -13.74 2.28 -10.30
C LEU A 267 -14.55 1.11 -10.82
N ASP A 268 -13.99 -0.09 -10.78
CA ASP A 268 -14.51 -1.25 -11.51
C ASP A 268 -14.77 -2.47 -10.62
N GLY A 269 -14.38 -2.43 -9.33
CA GLY A 269 -14.58 -3.52 -8.38
C GLY A 269 -16.05 -3.69 -7.97
N GLU A 270 -16.37 -4.86 -7.47
CA GLU A 270 -17.68 -5.19 -6.91
C GLU A 270 -17.82 -4.75 -5.44
N ASP A 271 -19.03 -4.41 -5.03
CA ASP A 271 -19.33 -3.95 -3.67
C ASP A 271 -19.15 -5.06 -2.64
N ALA A 272 -18.63 -4.71 -1.47
CA ALA A 272 -18.32 -5.61 -0.36
C ALA A 272 -17.42 -6.82 -0.74
N THR A 273 -16.77 -6.74 -1.92
CA THR A 273 -15.92 -7.82 -2.45
C THR A 273 -14.45 -7.45 -2.22
N PRO A 274 -13.68 -8.26 -1.47
CA PRO A 274 -12.26 -8.05 -1.30
C PRO A 274 -11.46 -8.50 -2.53
N TYR A 275 -10.36 -7.79 -2.79
CA TYR A 275 -9.40 -8.09 -3.86
C TYR A 275 -7.98 -8.16 -3.28
N ASN A 276 -7.32 -9.29 -3.46
CA ASN A 276 -5.89 -9.45 -3.16
C ASN A 276 -5.04 -8.67 -4.16
N ILE A 277 -4.10 -7.87 -3.66
CA ILE A 277 -3.15 -7.15 -4.50
C ILE A 277 -1.76 -7.71 -4.24
N ALA A 278 -1.25 -8.51 -5.18
CA ALA A 278 0.07 -9.10 -5.15
C ALA A 278 0.62 -9.27 -6.58
N ASN A 279 1.93 -9.25 -6.73
CA ASN A 279 2.57 -9.70 -7.98
C ASN A 279 3.16 -11.09 -7.74
N GLU A 280 2.54 -12.13 -8.28
CA GLU A 280 2.97 -13.53 -8.09
C GLU A 280 4.39 -13.78 -8.61
N ALA A 281 4.85 -13.05 -9.62
CA ALA A 281 6.25 -13.09 -10.08
C ALA A 281 7.24 -12.52 -9.05
N SER A 282 6.74 -11.88 -7.99
CA SER A 282 7.51 -11.34 -6.87
C SER A 282 7.27 -12.12 -5.55
N ASP A 283 6.76 -13.36 -5.65
CA ASP A 283 6.61 -14.27 -4.52
C ASP A 283 7.99 -14.87 -4.16
N VAL A 284 8.59 -14.37 -3.10
CA VAL A 284 9.95 -14.75 -2.69
C VAL A 284 10.06 -14.88 -1.18
N THR A 285 11.13 -15.56 -0.71
CA THR A 285 11.51 -15.51 0.70
C THR A 285 12.14 -14.15 1.04
N ILE A 286 12.17 -13.80 2.32
CA ILE A 286 12.91 -12.60 2.79
C ILE A 286 14.38 -12.67 2.36
N ARG A 287 15.02 -13.87 2.47
CA ARG A 287 16.37 -14.13 1.95
C ARG A 287 16.45 -13.93 0.43
N GLY A 288 15.44 -14.40 -0.32
CA GLY A 288 15.36 -14.22 -1.78
C GLY A 288 15.28 -12.75 -2.19
N PHE A 289 14.51 -11.94 -1.45
CA PHE A 289 14.48 -10.49 -1.68
C PHE A 289 15.85 -9.85 -1.41
N ALA A 290 16.50 -10.17 -0.29
CA ALA A 290 17.82 -9.64 0.06
C ALA A 290 18.89 -10.04 -0.99
N LYS A 291 18.89 -11.32 -1.41
CA LYS A 291 19.78 -11.81 -2.47
C LYS A 291 19.55 -11.06 -3.78
N LYS A 292 18.28 -10.89 -4.19
CA LYS A 292 17.93 -10.12 -5.38
C LYS A 292 18.39 -8.67 -5.30
N ALA A 293 18.30 -8.03 -4.13
CA ALA A 293 18.78 -6.68 -3.91
C ALA A 293 20.31 -6.53 -4.14
N CYS A 294 21.11 -7.51 -3.70
CA CYS A 294 22.55 -7.54 -3.99
C CYS A 294 22.84 -7.80 -5.48
N GLU A 295 22.12 -8.73 -6.11
CA GLU A 295 22.33 -9.14 -7.52
C GLU A 295 22.03 -8.03 -8.52
N VAL A 296 21.07 -7.15 -8.20
CA VAL A 296 20.61 -6.08 -9.13
C VAL A 296 21.67 -4.97 -9.30
N PHE A 297 22.61 -4.83 -8.36
CA PHE A 297 23.68 -3.84 -8.36
C PHE A 297 25.05 -4.51 -8.12
N PRO A 298 25.52 -5.34 -9.07
CA PRO A 298 26.76 -6.11 -8.89
C PRO A 298 27.99 -5.21 -8.73
N GLU A 299 27.96 -3.99 -9.30
CA GLU A 299 29.04 -3.00 -9.20
C GLU A 299 29.27 -2.51 -7.76
N LYS A 300 28.29 -2.63 -6.89
CA LYS A 300 28.40 -2.25 -5.47
C LYS A 300 29.08 -3.33 -4.62
N SER A 301 29.29 -4.54 -5.15
CA SER A 301 29.98 -5.65 -4.49
C SER A 301 29.44 -6.01 -3.09
N MET A 302 28.16 -5.73 -2.84
CA MET A 302 27.50 -6.00 -1.55
C MET A 302 27.31 -7.51 -1.31
N LYS A 303 27.36 -7.90 -0.05
CA LYS A 303 27.19 -9.28 0.37
C LYS A 303 25.92 -9.43 1.21
N LEU A 304 25.33 -10.63 1.13
CA LEU A 304 24.33 -11.07 2.08
C LEU A 304 25.06 -11.75 3.24
N VAL A 305 24.89 -11.22 4.44
CA VAL A 305 25.55 -11.68 5.67
C VAL A 305 24.48 -12.17 6.65
N PHE A 306 24.78 -13.22 7.41
CA PHE A 306 23.93 -13.73 8.44
C PHE A 306 24.49 -13.39 9.82
N ALA A 307 23.60 -13.03 10.78
CA ALA A 307 24.01 -12.87 12.17
C ALA A 307 24.47 -14.23 12.75
N ASP A 308 25.38 -14.21 13.71
CA ASP A 308 25.95 -15.44 14.32
C ASP A 308 24.90 -16.42 14.88
N SER A 309 23.71 -15.93 15.21
CA SER A 309 22.57 -16.74 15.66
C SER A 309 21.66 -17.23 14.55
N ALA A 310 21.93 -16.86 13.28
CA ALA A 310 21.12 -17.23 12.13
C ALA A 310 21.64 -18.53 11.52
N ASP A 311 20.77 -19.53 11.40
CA ASP A 311 21.09 -20.77 10.69
C ASP A 311 21.07 -20.50 9.17
N GLU A 312 22.22 -20.68 8.52
CA GLU A 312 22.37 -20.53 7.05
C GLU A 312 21.70 -21.67 6.28
N ALA A 313 21.38 -22.80 6.96
CA ALA A 313 20.75 -23.93 6.33
C ALA A 313 19.37 -23.56 5.77
N GLU A 314 19.07 -24.06 4.58
CA GLU A 314 17.70 -23.98 4.06
C GLU A 314 16.78 -24.80 4.98
N PRO A 315 15.61 -24.26 5.38
CA PRO A 315 14.71 -25.00 6.22
C PRO A 315 14.25 -26.25 5.50
N GLN A 316 14.44 -27.42 6.13
CA GLN A 316 13.82 -28.65 5.66
C GLN A 316 12.30 -28.49 5.80
N GLU A 317 11.56 -28.74 4.74
CA GLU A 317 10.10 -28.81 4.80
C GLU A 317 9.69 -29.99 5.68
N THR A 318 9.39 -29.70 6.94
CA THR A 318 8.75 -30.69 7.82
C THR A 318 7.29 -30.80 7.40
N VAL A 319 6.93 -31.96 6.84
CA VAL A 319 5.53 -32.31 6.54
C VAL A 319 4.82 -32.57 7.87
N THR A 320 4.21 -31.52 8.43
CA THR A 320 3.27 -31.67 9.54
C THR A 320 1.83 -31.60 9.05
N PRO A 321 0.87 -32.36 9.64
CA PRO A 321 -0.54 -32.36 9.22
C PRO A 321 -1.22 -31.00 9.30
N LEU A 322 -0.60 -30.03 10.01
CA LEU A 322 -1.10 -28.66 10.23
C LEU A 322 -0.03 -27.65 9.77
N ARG A 323 0.35 -27.70 8.50
CA ARG A 323 1.24 -26.69 7.90
C ARG A 323 0.55 -25.34 7.89
N GLN A 324 1.24 -24.30 8.34
CA GLN A 324 0.79 -22.93 8.12
C GLN A 324 0.91 -22.56 6.64
N VAL A 325 -0.19 -22.08 6.04
CA VAL A 325 -0.19 -21.55 4.69
C VAL A 325 0.69 -20.28 4.67
N PRO A 326 1.64 -20.18 3.72
CA PRO A 326 2.51 -19.02 3.63
C PRO A 326 1.72 -17.74 3.33
N GLU A 327 2.26 -16.57 3.67
CA GLU A 327 1.66 -15.27 3.36
C GLU A 327 1.87 -14.92 1.87
N LEU A 328 1.47 -15.84 0.99
CA LEU A 328 1.37 -15.65 -0.45
C LEU A 328 -0.11 -15.45 -0.83
N LEU A 329 -0.39 -14.49 -1.70
CA LEU A 329 -1.75 -14.15 -2.09
C LEU A 329 -2.07 -14.64 -3.51
N ASP A 330 -3.22 -15.29 -3.67
CA ASP A 330 -3.84 -15.52 -4.97
C ASP A 330 -4.48 -14.21 -5.44
N ASN A 331 -4.06 -13.69 -6.60
CA ASN A 331 -4.55 -12.43 -7.16
C ASN A 331 -5.50 -12.63 -8.35
N SER A 332 -5.96 -13.85 -8.59
CA SER A 332 -6.76 -14.21 -9.77
C SER A 332 -8.03 -13.34 -9.93
N ARG A 333 -8.67 -12.96 -8.83
CA ARG A 333 -9.83 -12.07 -8.86
C ARG A 333 -9.49 -10.68 -9.40
N LEU A 334 -8.36 -10.12 -9.02
CA LEU A 334 -7.89 -8.84 -9.52
C LEU A 334 -7.43 -8.91 -10.97
N LEU A 335 -6.79 -10.01 -11.37
CA LEU A 335 -6.45 -10.28 -12.78
C LEU A 335 -7.72 -10.36 -13.65
N ALA A 336 -8.78 -11.00 -13.16
CA ALA A 336 -10.07 -11.07 -13.86
C ALA A 336 -10.74 -9.69 -14.03
N LEU A 337 -10.45 -8.73 -13.14
CA LEU A 337 -10.87 -7.33 -13.29
C LEU A 337 -10.10 -6.57 -14.39
N GLY A 338 -9.04 -7.17 -14.94
CA GLY A 338 -8.20 -6.62 -16.00
C GLY A 338 -6.88 -5.99 -15.54
N TRP A 339 -6.60 -5.99 -14.23
CA TRP A 339 -5.31 -5.50 -13.74
C TRP A 339 -4.17 -6.45 -14.10
N GLN A 340 -2.99 -5.88 -14.39
CA GLN A 340 -1.76 -6.62 -14.63
C GLN A 340 -0.59 -5.90 -13.93
N PRO A 341 0.24 -6.60 -13.13
CA PRO A 341 1.45 -6.02 -12.59
C PRO A 341 2.46 -5.78 -13.71
N LYS A 342 3.12 -4.63 -13.69
CA LYS A 342 4.10 -4.23 -14.71
C LYS A 342 5.54 -4.27 -14.21
N VAL A 343 5.74 -4.29 -12.89
CA VAL A 343 7.05 -4.16 -12.26
C VAL A 343 7.39 -5.45 -11.53
N ASP A 344 8.38 -6.19 -12.04
CA ASP A 344 8.93 -7.34 -11.33
C ASP A 344 9.83 -6.91 -10.16
N LEU A 345 10.26 -7.88 -9.35
CA LEU A 345 11.04 -7.61 -8.14
C LEU A 345 12.36 -6.90 -8.46
N ALA A 346 13.08 -7.33 -9.50
CA ALA A 346 14.37 -6.75 -9.85
C ALA A 346 14.23 -5.30 -10.33
N GLU A 347 13.27 -5.04 -11.20
CA GLU A 347 12.99 -3.68 -11.69
C GLU A 347 12.46 -2.78 -10.57
N GLY A 348 11.60 -3.27 -9.68
CA GLY A 348 11.10 -2.50 -8.55
C GLY A 348 12.22 -2.10 -7.57
N ILE A 349 13.19 -3.00 -7.33
CA ILE A 349 14.39 -2.68 -6.54
C ILE A 349 15.22 -1.60 -7.25
N ARG A 350 15.48 -1.73 -8.58
CA ARG A 350 16.22 -0.71 -9.35
C ARG A 350 15.56 0.66 -9.27
N ARG A 351 14.23 0.71 -9.49
CA ARG A 351 13.45 1.95 -9.42
C ARG A 351 13.55 2.57 -8.02
N SER A 352 13.36 1.76 -6.98
CA SER A 352 13.41 2.23 -5.60
C SER A 352 14.77 2.86 -5.25
N VAL A 353 15.85 2.18 -5.61
CA VAL A 353 17.22 2.67 -5.36
C VAL A 353 17.47 3.98 -6.11
N ARG A 354 17.13 4.07 -7.40
CA ARG A 354 17.30 5.30 -8.20
C ARG A 354 16.52 6.47 -7.61
N ILE A 355 15.24 6.28 -7.30
CA ILE A 355 14.39 7.33 -6.73
C ILE A 355 14.98 7.82 -5.40
N LEU A 356 15.40 6.91 -4.52
CA LEU A 356 15.98 7.30 -3.24
C LEU A 356 17.35 7.98 -3.39
N THR A 357 18.17 7.57 -4.35
CA THR A 357 19.44 8.21 -4.68
C THR A 357 19.21 9.65 -5.17
N GLU A 358 18.29 9.84 -6.12
CA GLU A 358 17.90 11.17 -6.61
C GLU A 358 17.39 12.07 -5.48
N GLN A 359 16.53 11.55 -4.59
CA GLN A 359 15.93 12.31 -3.49
C GLN A 359 16.94 12.72 -2.41
N ASN A 360 18.03 12.00 -2.25
CA ASN A 360 19.05 12.26 -1.23
C ASN A 360 20.31 12.96 -1.79
N GLY A 361 20.30 13.37 -3.07
CA GLY A 361 21.41 14.11 -3.68
C GLY A 361 22.70 13.29 -3.83
N GLN A 362 22.59 11.98 -3.91
CA GLN A 362 23.72 11.04 -4.09
C GLN A 362 23.90 10.63 -5.57
N VAL A 363 23.64 11.56 -6.49
CA VAL A 363 23.90 11.39 -7.95
C VAL A 363 25.24 12.01 -8.29
#